data_226780047744a4134180055258c2e6df
#
_entry.id   226780047744a4134180055258c2e6df
#
_cell.length_a   1.000
_cell.length_b   1.000
_cell.length_c   1.000
_cell.angle_alpha   90.00
_cell.angle_beta   90.00
_cell.angle_gamma   90.00
#
_symmetry.space_group_name_H-M   'P 1'
#
loop_
_entity.id
_entity.type
_entity.pdbx_description
1 polymer ?
#
loop_
_entity_poly.entity_id
_entity_poly.type
_entity_poly.pdbx_seq_one_letter_code
_entity_poly.pdbx_strand_id
1 'polypeptide(L)'
;QIADSLKAMGWDGCALATNHSMDRGFKGVSSTIENFERVGLGHAGTARTRDESSKIQYYTVRSGGRDVVVAHLSATTLTNGIPFPKGKEWSWNVVGDQGRRAVKDLVADAKRARKAGASIVVVSMHWGTEYVTQPIAEQKKIGRELADSGEIDLVFGNHSHVAEPVTTLKGGPGGRGMPVVWSMGNTVSGQLIENHGYGVVTGLMTTATVEVPAKGKPRVTGLEWTTLAQDQRTFRVFPLAELKKGARPQGMTLSRAEIEAREKSIYPVMATGSQSERTEAPKPQGRLVGNERK
;
A
#
# COMPACT_ATOMS: atom_id res chain seq x y z
N GLN A 1 17.62 0.25 -12.23
CA GLN A 1 16.65 0.85 -13.19
C GLN A 1 15.27 1.10 -12.56
N ILE A 2 14.54 0.06 -12.03
CA ILE A 2 13.21 0.30 -11.42
C ILE A 2 13.30 1.26 -10.22
N ALA A 3 14.24 1.06 -9.31
CA ALA A 3 14.42 1.94 -8.15
C ALA A 3 14.75 3.40 -8.58
N ASP A 4 15.56 3.58 -9.63
CA ASP A 4 15.87 4.90 -10.18
C ASP A 4 14.62 5.57 -10.76
N SER A 5 13.77 4.80 -11.48
CA SER A 5 12.50 5.30 -12.03
C SER A 5 11.52 5.69 -10.93
N LEU A 6 11.37 4.85 -9.89
CA LEU A 6 10.50 5.16 -8.75
C LEU A 6 10.96 6.46 -8.07
N LYS A 7 12.27 6.61 -7.83
CA LYS A 7 12.82 7.83 -7.23
C LYS A 7 12.59 9.05 -8.10
N ALA A 8 12.81 8.94 -9.41
CA ALA A 8 12.57 10.03 -10.36
C ALA A 8 11.10 10.44 -10.45
N MET A 9 10.16 9.51 -10.24
CA MET A 9 8.73 9.78 -10.14
C MET A 9 8.28 10.38 -8.79
N GLY A 10 9.20 10.56 -7.84
CA GLY A 10 8.89 11.18 -6.54
C GLY A 10 8.42 10.20 -5.46
N TRP A 11 8.63 8.90 -5.62
CA TRP A 11 8.31 7.94 -4.56
C TRP A 11 9.28 8.08 -3.39
N ASP A 12 8.78 7.91 -2.17
CA ASP A 12 9.57 7.95 -0.94
C ASP A 12 9.95 6.56 -0.44
N GLY A 13 9.20 5.53 -0.80
CA GLY A 13 9.49 4.15 -0.44
C GLY A 13 8.42 3.16 -0.89
N CYS A 14 8.67 1.87 -0.63
CA CYS A 14 7.80 0.78 -1.03
C CYS A 14 7.64 -0.30 0.05
N ALA A 15 6.51 -1.00 -0.01
CA ALA A 15 6.32 -2.29 0.65
C ALA A 15 7.01 -3.39 -0.17
N LEU A 16 7.84 -4.19 0.48
CA LEU A 16 8.60 -5.28 -0.16
C LEU A 16 8.15 -6.68 0.28
N ALA A 17 7.24 -6.80 1.26
CA ALA A 17 6.65 -8.09 1.62
C ALA A 17 5.50 -8.42 0.67
N THR A 18 5.77 -9.25 -0.31
CA THR A 18 4.80 -9.76 -1.29
C THR A 18 5.00 -11.25 -1.51
N ASN A 19 4.07 -11.94 -2.18
CA ASN A 19 4.22 -13.33 -2.60
C ASN A 19 5.41 -13.55 -3.55
N HIS A 20 5.92 -12.47 -4.19
CA HIS A 20 7.06 -12.49 -5.12
C HIS A 20 8.40 -12.06 -4.50
N SER A 21 8.45 -11.82 -3.20
CA SER A 21 9.69 -11.35 -2.55
C SER A 21 10.86 -12.32 -2.70
N MET A 22 10.55 -13.62 -2.84
CA MET A 22 11.55 -14.71 -2.92
C MET A 22 11.69 -15.32 -4.31
N ASP A 23 11.15 -14.77 -5.38
CA ASP A 23 11.27 -15.29 -6.75
C ASP A 23 12.71 -15.48 -7.22
N ARG A 24 13.63 -14.67 -6.68
CA ARG A 24 15.07 -14.77 -6.92
C ARG A 24 15.83 -15.14 -5.65
N GLY A 25 15.13 -15.78 -4.69
CA GLY A 25 15.67 -16.20 -3.41
C GLY A 25 16.22 -15.03 -2.58
N PHE A 26 16.99 -15.37 -1.55
CA PHE A 26 17.56 -14.38 -0.63
C PHE A 26 18.49 -13.38 -1.31
N LYS A 27 19.20 -13.78 -2.39
CA LYS A 27 20.03 -12.87 -3.19
C LYS A 27 19.17 -11.76 -3.84
N GLY A 28 17.98 -12.12 -4.32
CA GLY A 28 17.02 -11.16 -4.88
C GLY A 28 16.56 -10.14 -3.84
N VAL A 29 16.25 -10.59 -2.62
CA VAL A 29 15.91 -9.70 -1.50
C VAL A 29 17.04 -8.71 -1.22
N SER A 30 18.28 -9.21 -1.08
CA SER A 30 19.45 -8.34 -0.80
C SER A 30 19.64 -7.30 -1.89
N SER A 31 19.64 -7.72 -3.16
CA SER A 31 19.80 -6.82 -4.30
C SER A 31 18.69 -5.76 -4.40
N THR A 32 17.44 -6.14 -4.09
CA THR A 32 16.34 -5.18 -4.06
C THR A 32 16.57 -4.11 -3.00
N ILE A 33 16.90 -4.51 -1.77
CA ILE A 33 17.15 -3.58 -0.67
C ILE A 33 18.33 -2.65 -1.01
N GLU A 34 19.46 -3.19 -1.49
CA GLU A 34 20.64 -2.41 -1.90
C GLU A 34 20.29 -1.33 -2.93
N ASN A 35 19.47 -1.68 -3.93
CA ASN A 35 19.05 -0.71 -4.95
C ASN A 35 18.11 0.37 -4.39
N PHE A 36 17.23 0.04 -3.43
CA PHE A 36 16.39 1.02 -2.76
C PHE A 36 17.21 1.99 -1.93
N GLU A 37 18.13 1.48 -1.13
CA GLU A 37 19.05 2.31 -0.32
C GLU A 37 19.93 3.20 -1.19
N ARG A 38 20.49 2.68 -2.29
CA ARG A 38 21.32 3.42 -3.23
C ARG A 38 20.66 4.68 -3.76
N VAL A 39 19.35 4.66 -3.99
CA VAL A 39 18.59 5.82 -4.50
C VAL A 39 17.88 6.60 -3.39
N GLY A 40 18.03 6.20 -2.13
CA GLY A 40 17.38 6.85 -0.99
C GLY A 40 15.87 6.62 -0.92
N LEU A 41 15.39 5.45 -1.34
CA LEU A 41 14.03 4.98 -1.12
C LEU A 41 13.94 4.19 0.18
N GLY A 42 12.92 4.47 0.99
CA GLY A 42 12.56 3.66 2.14
C GLY A 42 11.94 2.31 1.73
N HIS A 43 12.02 1.32 2.62
CA HIS A 43 11.45 0.01 2.35
C HIS A 43 11.05 -0.73 3.63
N ALA A 44 10.03 -1.56 3.55
CA ALA A 44 9.55 -2.36 4.68
C ALA A 44 9.14 -3.77 4.22
N GLY A 45 9.33 -4.79 5.08
CA GLY A 45 8.77 -6.14 4.88
C GLY A 45 9.78 -7.22 4.51
N THR A 46 10.99 -6.85 4.09
CA THR A 46 12.11 -7.80 3.87
C THR A 46 13.39 -7.31 4.54
N ALA A 47 14.36 -8.21 4.77
CA ALA A 47 15.59 -7.90 5.48
C ALA A 47 16.78 -8.75 5.01
N ARG A 48 17.99 -8.22 5.11
CA ARG A 48 19.27 -8.89 4.78
C ARG A 48 19.93 -9.54 6.00
N THR A 49 19.59 -9.07 7.20
CA THR A 49 20.10 -9.59 8.47
C THR A 49 18.98 -9.74 9.48
N ARG A 50 19.20 -10.57 10.51
CA ARG A 50 18.26 -10.73 11.61
C ARG A 50 18.03 -9.40 12.34
N ASP A 51 19.08 -8.62 12.54
CA ASP A 51 18.98 -7.29 13.16
C ASP A 51 18.11 -6.35 12.30
N GLU A 52 18.35 -6.34 10.98
CA GLU A 52 17.58 -5.54 10.04
C GLU A 52 16.09 -5.94 9.99
N SER A 53 15.76 -7.21 10.23
CA SER A 53 14.37 -7.68 10.26
C SER A 53 13.55 -7.09 11.41
N SER A 54 14.21 -6.61 12.46
CA SER A 54 13.58 -5.93 13.60
C SER A 54 13.39 -4.43 13.40
N LYS A 55 14.02 -3.84 12.38
CA LYS A 55 13.98 -2.41 12.11
C LYS A 55 12.67 -2.01 11.44
N ILE A 56 12.17 -0.82 11.80
CA ILE A 56 10.97 -0.22 11.26
C ILE A 56 11.37 0.94 10.34
N GLN A 57 10.68 1.09 9.21
CA GLN A 57 10.86 2.22 8.31
C GLN A 57 10.09 3.42 8.83
N TYR A 58 10.75 4.57 8.92
CA TYR A 58 10.14 5.85 9.31
C TYR A 58 10.29 6.88 8.20
N TYR A 59 9.25 7.68 8.03
CA TYR A 59 9.26 8.89 7.21
C TYR A 59 8.90 10.07 8.11
N THR A 60 9.69 11.12 8.06
CA THR A 60 9.40 12.37 8.80
C THR A 60 8.91 13.41 7.81
N VAL A 61 7.68 13.84 7.98
CA VAL A 61 7.04 14.89 7.16
C VAL A 61 6.91 16.16 7.99
N ARG A 62 7.46 17.28 7.51
CA ARG A 62 7.29 18.58 8.13
C ARG A 62 6.08 19.29 7.55
N SER A 63 5.12 19.63 8.42
CA SER A 63 3.89 20.35 8.06
C SER A 63 3.53 21.33 9.18
N GLY A 64 3.22 22.58 8.84
CA GLY A 64 2.84 23.61 9.81
C GLY A 64 3.90 23.86 10.90
N GLY A 65 5.20 23.72 10.57
CA GLY A 65 6.30 23.88 11.54
C GLY A 65 6.50 22.68 12.48
N ARG A 66 5.74 21.60 12.32
CA ARG A 66 5.82 20.37 13.14
C ARG A 66 6.28 19.18 12.31
N ASP A 67 7.02 18.28 12.96
CA ASP A 67 7.41 17.01 12.37
C ASP A 67 6.36 15.94 12.70
N VAL A 68 5.86 15.28 11.66
CA VAL A 68 4.97 14.13 11.72
C VAL A 68 5.77 12.89 11.35
N VAL A 69 5.98 12.00 12.30
CA VAL A 69 6.70 10.75 12.08
C VAL A 69 5.71 9.66 11.71
N VAL A 70 5.84 9.12 10.51
CA VAL A 70 5.05 8.03 9.97
C VAL A 70 5.88 6.76 10.00
N ALA A 71 5.45 5.75 10.74
CA ALA A 71 6.04 4.42 10.70
C ALA A 71 5.35 3.57 9.63
N HIS A 72 6.11 2.88 8.81
CA HIS A 72 5.63 1.99 7.76
C HIS A 72 6.04 0.55 8.06
N LEU A 73 5.04 -0.31 8.23
CA LEU A 73 5.16 -1.75 8.36
C LEU A 73 4.65 -2.42 7.09
N SER A 74 5.22 -3.56 6.71
CA SER A 74 4.76 -4.33 5.56
C SER A 74 4.79 -5.81 5.84
N ALA A 75 3.75 -6.53 5.46
CA ALA A 75 3.64 -7.98 5.58
C ALA A 75 2.84 -8.58 4.42
N THR A 76 3.05 -9.87 4.17
CA THR A 76 2.22 -10.67 3.26
C THR A 76 1.64 -11.88 3.98
N THR A 77 0.51 -12.40 3.52
CA THR A 77 -0.03 -13.70 3.98
C THR A 77 0.33 -14.85 3.04
N LEU A 78 1.04 -14.55 1.94
CA LEU A 78 1.22 -15.46 0.80
C LEU A 78 2.70 -15.67 0.48
N THR A 79 3.05 -16.90 0.08
CA THR A 79 4.41 -17.30 -0.28
C THR A 79 4.52 -17.89 -1.69
N ASN A 80 3.40 -18.09 -2.42
CA ASN A 80 3.34 -18.84 -3.66
C ASN A 80 3.97 -20.24 -3.56
N GLY A 81 3.94 -20.83 -2.36
CA GLY A 81 4.59 -22.11 -2.08
C GLY A 81 6.13 -22.06 -2.05
N ILE A 82 6.73 -20.86 -2.16
CA ILE A 82 8.17 -20.71 -2.07
C ILE A 82 8.61 -20.91 -0.61
N PRO A 83 9.55 -21.82 -0.33
CA PRO A 83 10.01 -22.07 1.04
C PRO A 83 10.83 -20.90 1.58
N PHE A 84 10.77 -20.70 2.88
CA PHE A 84 11.66 -19.76 3.53
C PHE A 84 13.14 -20.17 3.37
N PRO A 85 14.06 -19.21 3.15
CA PRO A 85 15.48 -19.51 3.12
C PRO A 85 15.95 -20.09 4.46
N LYS A 86 16.55 -21.29 4.44
CA LYS A 86 17.01 -22.00 5.65
C LYS A 86 17.91 -21.11 6.51
N GLY A 87 17.58 -20.95 7.78
CA GLY A 87 18.31 -20.11 8.75
C GLY A 87 18.15 -18.60 8.53
N LYS A 88 17.29 -18.19 7.60
CA LYS A 88 16.99 -16.78 7.26
C LYS A 88 15.48 -16.53 7.14
N GLU A 89 14.68 -17.27 7.88
CA GLU A 89 13.22 -17.18 7.86
C GLU A 89 12.72 -15.77 8.24
N TRP A 90 13.52 -15.03 8.96
CA TRP A 90 13.31 -13.62 9.33
C TRP A 90 13.44 -12.65 8.13
N SER A 91 13.99 -13.08 6.99
CA SER A 91 14.24 -12.21 5.83
C SER A 91 12.98 -11.78 5.07
N TRP A 92 11.86 -12.39 5.36
CA TRP A 92 10.58 -12.18 4.69
C TRP A 92 9.44 -12.10 5.71
N ASN A 93 8.76 -10.98 5.79
CA ASN A 93 7.71 -10.76 6.76
C ASN A 93 6.38 -11.37 6.29
N VAL A 94 6.25 -12.68 6.46
CA VAL A 94 5.02 -13.44 6.19
C VAL A 94 4.29 -13.67 7.50
N VAL A 95 3.01 -13.28 7.55
CA VAL A 95 2.12 -13.42 8.71
C VAL A 95 0.97 -14.40 8.40
N GLY A 96 0.30 -14.90 9.43
CA GLY A 96 -0.81 -15.82 9.29
C GLY A 96 -0.37 -17.28 9.03
N ASP A 97 -1.24 -18.07 8.42
CA ASP A 97 -1.08 -19.53 8.35
C ASP A 97 0.14 -19.99 7.54
N GLN A 98 0.53 -19.25 6.52
CA GLN A 98 1.75 -19.55 5.74
C GLN A 98 3.02 -18.93 6.36
N GLY A 99 2.86 -18.08 7.39
CA GLY A 99 3.92 -17.26 7.94
C GLY A 99 4.69 -17.91 9.09
N ARG A 100 5.81 -17.25 9.46
CA ARG A 100 6.57 -17.52 10.69
C ARG A 100 6.23 -16.51 11.79
N ARG A 101 5.32 -15.57 11.49
CA ARG A 101 4.87 -14.55 12.42
C ARG A 101 3.34 -14.56 12.53
N ALA A 102 2.83 -14.25 13.69
CA ALA A 102 1.41 -14.01 13.88
C ALA A 102 1.07 -12.53 13.64
N VAL A 103 -0.19 -12.22 13.42
CA VAL A 103 -0.67 -10.81 13.30
C VAL A 103 -0.33 -9.99 14.54
N LYS A 104 -0.39 -10.61 15.76
CA LYS A 104 0.02 -9.99 17.02
C LYS A 104 1.47 -9.48 17.02
N ASP A 105 2.38 -10.09 16.25
CA ASP A 105 3.77 -9.65 16.16
C ASP A 105 3.86 -8.36 15.34
N LEU A 106 3.01 -8.19 14.33
CA LEU A 106 2.89 -6.94 13.57
C LEU A 106 2.31 -5.82 14.45
N VAL A 107 1.34 -6.15 15.32
CA VAL A 107 0.82 -5.23 16.33
C VAL A 107 1.90 -4.85 17.36
N ALA A 108 2.75 -5.79 17.76
CA ALA A 108 3.88 -5.50 18.65
C ALA A 108 4.89 -4.54 17.98
N ASP A 109 5.15 -4.69 16.68
CA ASP A 109 5.96 -3.74 15.92
C ASP A 109 5.32 -2.35 15.88
N ALA A 110 4.01 -2.25 15.68
CA ALA A 110 3.29 -0.99 15.73
C ALA A 110 3.42 -0.30 17.11
N LYS A 111 3.30 -1.06 18.20
CA LYS A 111 3.54 -0.55 19.56
C LYS A 111 4.97 -0.05 19.75
N ARG A 112 5.97 -0.76 19.22
CA ARG A 112 7.37 -0.31 19.24
C ARG A 112 7.52 1.00 18.47
N ALA A 113 6.90 1.10 17.29
CA ALA A 113 6.90 2.32 16.49
C ALA A 113 6.32 3.51 17.26
N ARG A 114 5.17 3.33 17.93
CA ARG A 114 4.56 4.35 18.79
C ARG A 114 5.50 4.78 19.92
N LYS A 115 6.11 3.82 20.60
CA LYS A 115 7.08 4.09 21.69
C LYS A 115 8.32 4.84 21.16
N ALA A 116 8.72 4.59 19.92
CA ALA A 116 9.82 5.29 19.25
C ALA A 116 9.42 6.67 18.67
N GLY A 117 8.18 7.14 18.91
CA GLY A 117 7.72 8.49 18.55
C GLY A 117 6.90 8.57 17.27
N ALA A 118 6.49 7.46 16.66
CA ALA A 118 5.62 7.51 15.51
C ALA A 118 4.27 8.16 15.85
N SER A 119 3.92 9.20 15.12
CA SER A 119 2.62 9.86 15.19
C SER A 119 1.55 9.06 14.45
N ILE A 120 1.93 8.49 13.31
CA ILE A 120 1.08 7.68 12.43
C ILE A 120 1.76 6.33 12.19
N VAL A 121 0.99 5.25 12.23
CA VAL A 121 1.44 3.90 11.86
C VAL A 121 0.62 3.38 10.70
N VAL A 122 1.31 3.09 9.60
CA VAL A 122 0.73 2.56 8.37
C VAL A 122 1.19 1.12 8.18
N VAL A 123 0.29 0.25 7.78
CA VAL A 123 0.59 -1.14 7.42
C VAL A 123 0.26 -1.39 5.97
N SER A 124 1.22 -1.87 5.19
CA SER A 124 0.98 -2.41 3.86
C SER A 124 0.83 -3.92 3.94
N MET A 125 -0.34 -4.43 3.55
CA MET A 125 -0.67 -5.86 3.54
C MET A 125 -0.77 -6.39 2.12
N HIS A 126 -0.04 -7.45 1.83
CA HIS A 126 -0.17 -8.17 0.57
C HIS A 126 -0.92 -9.48 0.82
N TRP A 127 -2.23 -9.48 0.54
CA TRP A 127 -3.18 -10.48 0.99
C TRP A 127 -4.37 -10.67 0.05
N GLY A 128 -5.22 -11.64 0.33
CA GLY A 128 -6.45 -11.88 -0.41
C GLY A 128 -6.31 -12.94 -1.48
N THR A 129 -7.21 -12.94 -2.44
CA THR A 129 -7.26 -13.89 -3.56
C THR A 129 -7.24 -13.14 -4.87
N GLU A 130 -6.42 -13.59 -5.81
CA GLU A 130 -6.32 -12.97 -7.14
C GLU A 130 -7.69 -12.90 -7.83
N TYR A 131 -7.96 -11.76 -8.45
CA TYR A 131 -9.15 -11.44 -9.25
C TYR A 131 -10.48 -11.41 -8.49
N VAL A 132 -10.44 -11.51 -7.16
CA VAL A 132 -11.61 -11.35 -6.29
C VAL A 132 -11.73 -9.89 -5.87
N THR A 133 -12.90 -9.28 -6.11
CA THR A 133 -13.16 -7.85 -5.88
C THR A 133 -13.75 -7.54 -4.49
N GLN A 134 -13.87 -8.53 -3.63
CA GLN A 134 -14.37 -8.37 -2.26
C GLN A 134 -13.41 -9.01 -1.27
N PRO A 135 -13.16 -8.39 -0.11
CA PRO A 135 -12.25 -8.93 0.87
C PRO A 135 -12.73 -10.27 1.40
N ILE A 136 -11.85 -11.26 1.38
CA ILE A 136 -12.10 -12.62 1.89
C ILE A 136 -12.09 -12.66 3.42
N ALA A 137 -12.49 -13.79 3.99
CA ALA A 137 -12.58 -13.98 5.45
C ALA A 137 -11.25 -13.74 6.17
N GLU A 138 -10.12 -14.18 5.59
CA GLU A 138 -8.79 -13.97 6.14
C GLU A 138 -8.44 -12.47 6.21
N GLN A 139 -8.64 -11.72 5.14
CA GLN A 139 -8.42 -10.27 5.12
C GLN A 139 -9.25 -9.58 6.21
N LYS A 140 -10.55 -9.90 6.31
CA LYS A 140 -11.46 -9.34 7.31
C LYS A 140 -11.03 -9.65 8.74
N LYS A 141 -10.57 -10.88 8.99
CA LYS A 141 -10.05 -11.31 10.31
C LYS A 141 -8.81 -10.50 10.69
N ILE A 142 -7.80 -10.47 9.81
CA ILE A 142 -6.55 -9.74 10.04
C ILE A 142 -6.85 -8.24 10.20
N GLY A 143 -7.65 -7.66 9.30
CA GLY A 143 -8.05 -6.25 9.40
C GLY A 143 -8.70 -5.91 10.74
N ARG A 144 -9.56 -6.80 11.26
CA ARG A 144 -10.17 -6.65 12.57
C ARG A 144 -9.14 -6.68 13.69
N GLU A 145 -8.22 -7.66 13.70
CA GLU A 145 -7.15 -7.76 14.72
C GLU A 145 -6.27 -6.50 14.73
N LEU A 146 -5.95 -5.96 13.54
CA LEU A 146 -5.18 -4.72 13.41
C LEU A 146 -5.96 -3.51 13.97
N ALA A 147 -7.24 -3.38 13.64
CA ALA A 147 -8.10 -2.29 14.12
C ALA A 147 -8.33 -2.35 15.64
N ASP A 148 -8.61 -3.54 16.17
CA ASP A 148 -8.86 -3.75 17.62
C ASP A 148 -7.61 -3.50 18.47
N SER A 149 -6.41 -3.56 17.88
CA SER A 149 -5.16 -3.22 18.57
C SER A 149 -5.09 -1.76 19.03
N GLY A 150 -5.78 -0.84 18.34
CA GLY A 150 -5.69 0.59 18.59
C GLY A 150 -4.35 1.24 18.23
N GLU A 151 -3.43 0.51 17.58
CA GLU A 151 -2.06 0.98 17.29
C GLU A 151 -1.87 1.43 15.84
N ILE A 152 -2.75 1.02 14.92
CA ILE A 152 -2.60 1.21 13.48
C ILE A 152 -3.61 2.22 12.98
N ASP A 153 -3.13 3.25 12.28
CA ASP A 153 -3.98 4.32 11.75
C ASP A 153 -4.59 3.98 10.41
N LEU A 154 -3.92 3.16 9.58
CA LEU A 154 -4.29 2.95 8.19
C LEU A 154 -3.68 1.66 7.64
N VAL A 155 -4.45 0.92 6.85
CA VAL A 155 -3.98 -0.26 6.12
C VAL A 155 -4.13 -0.05 4.63
N PHE A 156 -3.05 -0.32 3.88
CA PHE A 156 -3.05 -0.42 2.42
C PHE A 156 -2.91 -1.88 2.01
N GLY A 157 -3.94 -2.43 1.39
CA GLY A 157 -3.96 -3.78 0.85
C GLY A 157 -3.59 -3.85 -0.62
N ASN A 158 -3.07 -5.01 -1.02
CA ASN A 158 -2.80 -5.35 -2.42
C ASN A 158 -2.72 -6.88 -2.58
N HIS A 159 -2.48 -7.39 -3.75
CA HIS A 159 -2.33 -8.76 -4.22
C HIS A 159 -3.43 -9.20 -5.19
N SER A 160 -4.70 -8.89 -4.93
CA SER A 160 -5.81 -9.41 -5.75
C SER A 160 -5.76 -8.99 -7.24
N HIS A 161 -4.83 -8.10 -7.61
CA HIS A 161 -4.68 -7.52 -8.95
C HIS A 161 -5.87 -6.70 -9.44
N VAL A 162 -6.94 -6.67 -8.70
CA VAL A 162 -8.12 -5.84 -8.91
C VAL A 162 -8.37 -4.97 -7.68
N ALA A 163 -9.05 -3.86 -7.84
CA ALA A 163 -9.45 -3.05 -6.70
C ALA A 163 -10.48 -3.81 -5.84
N GLU A 164 -10.34 -3.65 -4.53
CA GLU A 164 -11.34 -4.02 -3.54
C GLU A 164 -11.84 -2.75 -2.82
N PRO A 165 -12.96 -2.78 -2.10
CA PRO A 165 -13.51 -1.61 -1.44
C PRO A 165 -12.54 -0.89 -0.51
N VAL A 166 -12.82 0.38 -0.23
CA VAL A 166 -12.17 1.15 0.82
C VAL A 166 -13.17 1.38 1.94
N THR A 167 -12.86 0.87 3.14
CA THR A 167 -13.79 0.91 4.29
C THR A 167 -13.11 1.44 5.53
N THR A 168 -13.90 1.78 6.56
CA THR A 168 -13.36 2.10 7.89
C THR A 168 -13.86 1.03 8.88
N LEU A 169 -12.91 0.35 9.52
CA LEU A 169 -13.20 -0.60 10.60
C LEU A 169 -13.34 0.15 11.93
N LYS A 170 -14.23 -0.32 12.80
CA LYS A 170 -14.29 0.14 14.20
C LYS A 170 -12.97 -0.22 14.90
N GLY A 171 -12.49 0.65 15.79
CA GLY A 171 -11.19 0.50 16.46
C GLY A 171 -10.20 1.58 16.03
N GLY A 172 -8.94 1.21 15.82
CA GLY A 172 -7.87 2.16 15.53
C GLY A 172 -7.51 3.10 16.68
N PRO A 173 -6.54 4.00 16.52
CA PRO A 173 -6.06 4.86 17.59
C PRO A 173 -7.16 5.74 18.17
N GLY A 174 -7.39 5.57 19.50
CA GLY A 174 -8.44 6.30 20.23
C GLY A 174 -9.87 5.95 19.80
N GLY A 175 -10.09 4.78 19.18
CA GLY A 175 -11.41 4.30 18.78
C GLY A 175 -12.06 5.07 17.63
N ARG A 176 -11.29 5.88 16.90
CA ARG A 176 -11.82 6.77 15.83
C ARG A 176 -12.09 6.07 14.50
N GLY A 177 -11.82 4.79 14.42
CA GLY A 177 -11.86 4.00 13.21
C GLY A 177 -10.46 3.85 12.59
N MET A 178 -10.29 2.76 11.85
CA MET A 178 -9.09 2.47 11.06
C MET A 178 -9.51 2.32 9.59
N PRO A 179 -9.15 3.26 8.71
CA PRO A 179 -9.36 3.09 7.27
C PRO A 179 -8.56 1.91 6.73
N VAL A 180 -9.18 1.13 5.86
CA VAL A 180 -8.59 -0.01 5.16
C VAL A 180 -8.89 0.10 3.68
N VAL A 181 -7.85 0.16 2.87
CA VAL A 181 -7.90 -0.12 1.44
C VAL A 181 -7.68 -1.62 1.30
N TRP A 182 -8.73 -2.40 1.00
CA TRP A 182 -8.59 -3.86 0.98
C TRP A 182 -7.69 -4.34 -0.15
N SER A 183 -7.77 -3.72 -1.34
CA SER A 183 -6.76 -3.81 -2.39
C SER A 183 -6.79 -2.56 -3.28
N MET A 184 -5.62 -2.07 -3.62
CA MET A 184 -5.49 -0.98 -4.61
C MET A 184 -5.55 -1.47 -6.06
N GLY A 185 -5.50 -2.79 -6.30
CA GLY A 185 -5.33 -3.34 -7.65
C GLY A 185 -3.99 -2.98 -8.27
N ASN A 186 -3.91 -3.09 -9.58
CA ASN A 186 -2.68 -2.79 -10.33
C ASN A 186 -2.59 -1.31 -10.71
N THR A 187 -1.42 -0.71 -10.49
CA THR A 187 -1.10 0.59 -11.11
C THR A 187 -0.60 0.39 -12.54
N VAL A 188 0.35 -0.53 -12.72
CA VAL A 188 0.87 -0.96 -14.03
C VAL A 188 0.99 -2.48 -14.00
N SER A 189 0.45 -3.15 -15.00
CA SER A 189 0.45 -4.61 -15.09
C SER A 189 0.58 -5.09 -16.53
N GLY A 190 1.27 -6.22 -16.71
CA GLY A 190 1.27 -6.98 -17.95
C GLY A 190 0.13 -8.00 -18.07
N GLN A 191 -0.78 -8.05 -17.09
CA GLN A 191 -1.92 -8.97 -17.15
C GLN A 191 -2.91 -8.53 -18.24
N LEU A 192 -3.41 -9.50 -19.00
CA LEU A 192 -4.24 -9.23 -20.17
C LEU A 192 -5.71 -9.12 -19.82
N ILE A 193 -6.39 -8.13 -20.42
CA ILE A 193 -7.83 -7.90 -20.27
C ILE A 193 -8.63 -9.13 -20.71
N GLU A 194 -8.19 -9.80 -21.76
CA GLU A 194 -8.84 -11.00 -22.33
C GLU A 194 -8.95 -12.14 -21.32
N ASN A 195 -8.00 -12.23 -20.39
CA ASN A 195 -7.96 -13.29 -19.38
C ASN A 195 -8.69 -12.92 -18.09
N HIS A 196 -8.65 -11.64 -17.70
CA HIS A 196 -9.04 -11.21 -16.35
C HIS A 196 -9.99 -10.00 -16.33
N GLY A 197 -10.39 -9.50 -17.51
CA GLY A 197 -11.28 -8.33 -17.64
C GLY A 197 -10.61 -7.00 -17.30
N TYR A 198 -11.37 -5.93 -17.38
CA TYR A 198 -10.86 -4.56 -17.20
C TYR A 198 -10.39 -4.23 -15.78
N GLY A 199 -10.76 -5.02 -14.78
CA GLY A 199 -10.32 -4.84 -13.39
C GLY A 199 -8.80 -4.84 -13.23
N VAL A 200 -8.06 -5.66 -14.01
CA VAL A 200 -6.60 -5.77 -13.90
C VAL A 200 -5.83 -4.59 -14.49
N VAL A 201 -6.50 -3.67 -15.18
CA VAL A 201 -5.96 -2.45 -15.76
C VAL A 201 -6.64 -1.20 -15.20
N THR A 202 -7.37 -1.37 -14.09
CA THR A 202 -8.10 -0.30 -13.41
C THR A 202 -7.83 -0.41 -11.92
N GLY A 203 -6.89 0.38 -11.44
CA GLY A 203 -6.46 0.36 -10.04
C GLY A 203 -6.83 1.64 -9.29
N LEU A 204 -6.28 1.77 -8.10
CA LEU A 204 -6.48 2.92 -7.21
C LEU A 204 -5.15 3.57 -6.85
N MET A 205 -5.18 4.89 -6.74
CA MET A 205 -4.30 5.67 -5.89
C MET A 205 -5.13 6.17 -4.69
N THR A 206 -4.58 6.14 -3.50
CA THR A 206 -5.28 6.60 -2.31
C THR A 206 -4.56 7.78 -1.66
N THR A 207 -5.33 8.71 -1.11
CA THR A 207 -4.82 9.91 -0.44
C THR A 207 -5.37 9.95 0.97
N ALA A 208 -4.49 9.81 1.96
CA ALA A 208 -4.85 10.00 3.36
C ALA A 208 -4.63 11.44 3.79
N THR A 209 -5.61 12.02 4.47
CA THR A 209 -5.49 13.33 5.11
C THR A 209 -5.07 13.15 6.55
N VAL A 210 -3.97 13.79 6.94
CA VAL A 210 -3.48 13.81 8.32
C VAL A 210 -3.65 15.22 8.87
N GLU A 211 -4.50 15.36 9.89
CA GLU A 211 -4.59 16.60 10.65
C GLU A 211 -3.41 16.71 11.61
N VAL A 212 -2.75 17.86 11.60
CA VAL A 212 -1.65 18.21 12.51
C VAL A 212 -2.11 19.35 13.41
N PRO A 213 -2.76 19.06 14.55
CA PRO A 213 -3.30 20.11 15.41
C PRO A 213 -2.17 20.90 16.08
N ALA A 214 -2.43 22.16 16.44
CA ALA A 214 -1.45 22.98 17.15
C ALA A 214 -1.01 22.36 18.49
N LYS A 215 -1.93 21.67 19.17
CA LYS A 215 -1.67 20.88 20.39
C LYS A 215 -2.23 19.46 20.20
N GLY A 216 -1.52 18.46 20.70
CA GLY A 216 -1.92 17.06 20.59
C GLY A 216 -1.18 16.29 19.49
N LYS A 217 -1.63 15.05 19.25
CA LYS A 217 -1.00 14.13 18.29
C LYS A 217 -1.62 14.29 16.90
N PRO A 218 -0.84 14.23 15.83
CA PRO A 218 -1.34 14.05 14.46
C PRO A 218 -2.25 12.83 14.35
N ARG A 219 -3.25 12.91 13.47
CA ARG A 219 -4.22 11.82 13.26
C ARG A 219 -4.69 11.76 11.82
N VAL A 220 -5.00 10.57 11.34
CA VAL A 220 -5.70 10.38 10.06
C VAL A 220 -7.16 10.83 10.25
N THR A 221 -7.62 11.73 9.40
CA THR A 221 -8.99 12.29 9.43
C THR A 221 -9.78 11.98 8.18
N GLY A 222 -9.14 11.52 7.12
CA GLY A 222 -9.79 11.15 5.88
C GLY A 222 -8.93 10.24 5.03
N LEU A 223 -9.59 9.46 4.18
CA LEU A 223 -8.99 8.66 3.14
C LEU A 223 -9.90 8.76 1.91
N GLU A 224 -9.33 9.14 0.78
CA GLU A 224 -10.01 9.22 -0.51
C GLU A 224 -9.27 8.34 -1.50
N TRP A 225 -9.96 7.87 -2.52
CA TRP A 225 -9.37 7.09 -3.59
C TRP A 225 -9.53 7.80 -4.94
N THR A 226 -8.58 7.57 -5.83
CA THR A 226 -8.60 8.06 -7.23
C THR A 226 -8.47 6.85 -8.12
N THR A 227 -9.37 6.70 -9.07
CA THR A 227 -9.31 5.61 -10.05
C THR A 227 -8.23 5.88 -11.08
N LEU A 228 -7.45 4.85 -11.38
CA LEU A 228 -6.38 4.85 -12.36
C LEU A 228 -6.73 3.92 -13.52
N ALA A 229 -6.59 4.42 -14.75
CA ALA A 229 -6.75 3.65 -15.98
C ALA A 229 -5.39 3.43 -16.63
N GLN A 230 -4.95 2.18 -16.70
CA GLN A 230 -3.76 1.82 -17.49
C GLN A 230 -4.14 1.65 -18.95
N ASP A 231 -3.39 2.27 -19.82
CA ASP A 231 -3.38 1.99 -21.27
C ASP A 231 -2.37 0.87 -21.52
N GLN A 232 -2.84 -0.34 -21.82
CA GLN A 232 -1.96 -1.51 -22.00
C GLN A 232 -1.04 -1.41 -23.23
N ARG A 233 -1.40 -0.63 -24.23
CA ARG A 233 -0.57 -0.44 -25.44
C ARG A 233 0.64 0.44 -25.18
N THR A 234 0.53 1.37 -24.25
CA THR A 234 1.59 2.35 -23.94
C THR A 234 2.17 2.20 -22.54
N PHE A 235 1.57 1.37 -21.70
CA PHE A 235 1.85 1.22 -20.26
C PHE A 235 1.76 2.55 -19.48
N ARG A 236 1.05 3.54 -20.03
CA ARG A 236 0.78 4.79 -19.33
C ARG A 236 -0.48 4.67 -18.47
N VAL A 237 -0.47 5.43 -17.39
CA VAL A 237 -1.56 5.44 -16.40
C VAL A 237 -2.15 6.85 -16.34
N PHE A 238 -3.48 6.92 -16.32
CA PHE A 238 -4.22 8.17 -16.31
C PHE A 238 -5.32 8.15 -15.23
N PRO A 239 -5.64 9.30 -14.61
CA PRO A 239 -6.81 9.39 -13.74
C PRO A 239 -8.09 9.16 -14.55
N LEU A 240 -8.85 8.12 -14.22
CA LEU A 240 -10.05 7.74 -14.97
C LEU A 240 -11.10 8.87 -14.96
N ALA A 241 -11.25 9.58 -13.83
CA ALA A 241 -12.19 10.69 -13.71
C ALA A 241 -11.94 11.81 -14.72
N GLU A 242 -10.68 12.11 -15.07
CA GLU A 242 -10.34 13.11 -16.10
C GLU A 242 -10.68 12.61 -17.50
N LEU A 243 -10.41 11.35 -17.79
CA LEU A 243 -10.76 10.73 -19.08
C LEU A 243 -12.28 10.72 -19.31
N LYS A 244 -13.06 10.48 -18.27
CA LYS A 244 -14.53 10.56 -18.30
C LYS A 244 -15.03 11.97 -18.64
N LYS A 245 -14.38 13.00 -18.14
CA LYS A 245 -14.67 14.42 -18.44
C LYS A 245 -14.25 14.83 -19.87
N GLY A 246 -13.65 13.92 -20.63
CA GLY A 246 -13.25 14.17 -22.01
C GLY A 246 -11.78 14.50 -22.20
N ALA A 247 -10.94 14.46 -21.14
CA ALA A 247 -9.50 14.65 -21.31
C ALA A 247 -8.91 13.60 -22.26
N ARG A 248 -7.97 14.05 -23.10
CA ARG A 248 -7.23 13.20 -24.04
C ARG A 248 -5.73 13.52 -23.95
N PRO A 249 -5.06 13.03 -22.86
CA PRO A 249 -3.64 13.30 -22.67
C PRO A 249 -2.78 12.78 -23.83
N GLN A 250 -1.67 13.44 -24.08
CA GLN A 250 -0.72 13.03 -25.12
C GLN A 250 -0.22 11.59 -24.87
N GLY A 251 -0.25 10.78 -25.92
CA GLY A 251 0.19 9.39 -25.90
C GLY A 251 -0.82 8.41 -25.29
N MET A 252 -2.03 8.83 -24.96
CA MET A 252 -3.14 7.95 -24.63
C MET A 252 -3.73 7.35 -25.91
N THR A 253 -4.01 6.05 -25.88
CA THR A 253 -4.62 5.33 -27.02
C THR A 253 -6.01 4.73 -26.68
N LEU A 254 -6.49 4.95 -25.45
CA LEU A 254 -7.77 4.40 -25.00
C LEU A 254 -8.94 5.01 -25.78
N SER A 255 -9.77 4.16 -26.34
CA SER A 255 -11.05 4.54 -26.91
C SER A 255 -12.06 4.92 -25.81
N ARG A 256 -13.17 5.57 -26.21
CA ARG A 256 -14.27 5.87 -25.30
C ARG A 256 -14.88 4.60 -24.69
N ALA A 257 -15.07 3.56 -25.49
CA ALA A 257 -15.60 2.27 -25.02
C ALA A 257 -14.69 1.61 -23.97
N GLU A 258 -13.37 1.69 -24.15
CA GLU A 258 -12.42 1.14 -23.17
C GLU A 258 -12.38 1.95 -21.86
N ILE A 259 -12.63 3.26 -21.90
CA ILE A 259 -12.80 4.11 -20.71
C ILE A 259 -14.09 3.72 -19.98
N GLU A 260 -15.21 3.61 -20.68
CA GLU A 260 -16.49 3.18 -20.11
C GLU A 260 -16.44 1.76 -19.52
N ALA A 261 -15.70 0.84 -20.14
CA ALA A 261 -15.51 -0.52 -19.63
C ALA A 261 -14.75 -0.54 -18.29
N ARG A 262 -13.72 0.31 -18.13
CA ARG A 262 -13.02 0.48 -16.85
C ARG A 262 -13.92 1.05 -15.77
N GLU A 263 -14.73 2.03 -16.13
CA GLU A 263 -15.74 2.61 -15.24
C GLU A 263 -16.71 1.53 -14.72
N LYS A 264 -17.25 0.73 -15.62
CA LYS A 264 -18.15 -0.38 -15.28
C LYS A 264 -17.48 -1.46 -14.42
N SER A 265 -16.16 -1.64 -14.53
CA SER A 265 -15.45 -2.64 -13.75
C SER A 265 -15.17 -2.21 -12.32
N ILE A 266 -14.96 -0.91 -12.06
CA ILE A 266 -14.46 -0.44 -10.76
C ILE A 266 -15.53 0.22 -9.88
N TYR A 267 -16.40 1.06 -10.43
CA TYR A 267 -17.35 1.82 -9.59
C TYR A 267 -18.35 0.96 -8.81
N PRO A 268 -18.88 -0.18 -9.33
CA PRO A 268 -19.72 -1.06 -8.53
C PRO A 268 -18.98 -1.64 -7.32
N VAL A 269 -17.68 -1.91 -7.45
CA VAL A 269 -16.84 -2.38 -6.35
C VAL A 269 -16.66 -1.27 -5.31
N MET A 270 -16.30 -0.08 -5.75
CA MET A 270 -16.04 1.05 -4.85
C MET A 270 -17.30 1.53 -4.13
N ALA A 271 -18.48 1.40 -4.74
CA ALA A 271 -19.76 1.73 -4.13
C ALA A 271 -20.11 0.86 -2.91
N THR A 272 -19.46 -0.29 -2.73
CA THR A 272 -19.60 -1.13 -1.53
C THR A 272 -18.72 -0.67 -0.37
N GLY A 273 -17.85 0.32 -0.60
CA GLY A 273 -16.99 0.95 0.40
C GLY A 273 -17.65 2.12 1.13
N SER A 274 -16.91 2.74 2.03
CA SER A 274 -17.38 3.87 2.84
C SER A 274 -16.64 5.18 2.58
N GLN A 275 -15.70 5.18 1.62
CA GLN A 275 -14.86 6.33 1.29
C GLN A 275 -15.21 6.89 -0.09
N SER A 276 -14.92 8.16 -0.31
CA SER A 276 -15.27 8.88 -1.54
C SER A 276 -14.14 8.90 -2.57
N GLU A 277 -14.53 9.11 -3.82
CA GLU A 277 -13.58 9.36 -4.91
C GLU A 277 -13.03 10.79 -4.84
N ARG A 278 -11.71 10.90 -4.97
CA ARG A 278 -11.02 12.15 -5.19
C ARG A 278 -10.80 12.34 -6.69
N THR A 279 -11.37 13.37 -7.26
CA THR A 279 -11.28 13.67 -8.70
C THR A 279 -10.26 14.76 -9.03
N GLU A 280 -9.64 15.36 -8.03
CA GLU A 280 -8.59 16.38 -8.18
C GLU A 280 -7.26 15.87 -7.65
N ALA A 281 -6.16 16.33 -8.25
CA ALA A 281 -4.82 16.00 -7.76
C ALA A 281 -4.65 16.47 -6.30
N PRO A 282 -4.05 15.65 -5.43
CA PRO A 282 -3.77 16.05 -4.06
C PRO A 282 -2.78 17.22 -4.05
N LYS A 283 -3.00 18.19 -3.15
CA LYS A 283 -2.08 19.32 -2.92
C LYS A 283 -1.34 19.07 -1.60
N PRO A 284 -0.11 18.50 -1.64
CA PRO A 284 0.66 18.24 -0.42
C PRO A 284 0.92 19.55 0.34
N GLN A 285 0.67 19.53 1.65
CA GLN A 285 0.97 20.64 2.56
C GLN A 285 2.18 20.36 3.46
N GLY A 286 2.80 19.21 3.29
CA GLY A 286 3.98 18.79 4.01
C GLY A 286 5.13 18.43 3.08
N ARG A 287 6.34 18.44 3.63
CA ARG A 287 7.57 18.06 2.93
C ARG A 287 8.26 16.92 3.67
N LEU A 288 8.67 15.88 2.96
CA LEU A 288 9.54 14.84 3.52
C LEU A 288 10.87 15.49 3.96
N VAL A 289 11.27 15.28 5.20
CA VAL A 289 12.51 15.78 5.79
C VAL A 289 13.37 14.69 6.38
N GLY A 290 12.85 13.46 6.48
CA GLY A 290 13.59 12.29 6.96
C GLY A 290 13.02 11.00 6.38
N ASN A 291 13.91 10.06 6.05
CA ASN A 291 13.59 8.72 5.57
C ASN A 291 14.66 7.78 6.16
N GLU A 292 14.31 7.04 7.20
CA GLU A 292 15.25 6.25 7.96
C GLU A 292 14.65 4.91 8.41
N ARG A 293 15.51 3.90 8.55
CA ARG A 293 15.13 2.58 9.07
C ARG A 293 15.91 2.29 10.37
N LYS A 294 15.19 2.22 11.46
CA LYS A 294 15.76 2.03 12.81
C LYS A 294 14.94 1.08 13.70
#